data_12d85a1d8d84753eca017a032afa3e52
#
_entry.id   12d85a1d8d84753eca017a032afa3e52
#
_cell.length_a   1.000
_cell.length_b   1.000
_cell.length_c   1.000
_cell.angle_alpha   90.00
_cell.angle_beta   90.00
_cell.angle_gamma   90.00
#
_symmetry.space_group_name_H-M   'P 1'
#
loop_
_entity.id
_entity.type
_entity.pdbx_description
1 polymer ?
#
loop_
_entity_poly.entity_id
_entity_poly.type
_entity_poly.pdbx_seq_one_letter_code
_entity_poly.pdbx_strand_id
1 'polypeptide(L)'
;YGTMDKKELTSAIAHVSSANFTQIASVDPSMMIQGKVAGVSVTNTGAADPNKEASIQVRGVSSRKAGLGPLIVIDGVPGGNLTNLNPNDIESYDILKDGAASAIYGTRGSNGVILVTTKKGRRDGSMHTTYNGMVSLDVIKHELDMLDADEYRANRIASGTGYDLGGSTDWLKEVSQVGVRTQHTLTLSGGDLRSNYRVSADYRNAKGVDRYSGREEYGARAALNHTTRSGLFTFGLNIAPRVAYRKNASWDVFRNAVEANPTTPVMDPQNPTLYYNFKGQPAAYNPVELLKLDQSTGTTKLIDWDASVKLNLFPLLLKNDDKQMLTTQLNFADHQYDNYNQWFRPSTSTLAINAGRDGEAKQEYSKSSLRSLEWITNYSNSWGNNNIKVMLGYSYEYN
;
A
#
# COMPACT_ATOMS: atom_id res chain seq x y z
N TYR A 1 -22.57 -0.05 5.79
CA TYR A 1 -23.43 1.00 6.36
C TYR A 1 -24.19 1.68 5.24
N GLY A 2 -25.39 2.21 5.51
CA GLY A 2 -26.41 2.65 4.54
C GLY A 2 -25.90 3.52 3.39
N THR A 3 -26.57 3.44 2.24
CA THR A 3 -26.36 4.32 1.10
C THR A 3 -27.26 5.56 1.22
N MET A 4 -26.67 6.75 1.11
CA MET A 4 -27.39 8.03 1.04
C MET A 4 -27.15 8.68 -0.33
N ASP A 5 -28.19 9.34 -0.87
CA ASP A 5 -28.03 10.13 -2.08
C ASP A 5 -27.09 11.32 -1.85
N LYS A 6 -26.21 11.61 -2.82
CA LYS A 6 -25.23 12.68 -2.74
C LYS A 6 -25.83 14.05 -2.44
N LYS A 7 -27.11 14.26 -2.81
CA LYS A 7 -27.87 15.48 -2.54
C LYS A 7 -28.38 15.61 -1.09
N GLU A 8 -28.46 14.49 -0.36
CA GLU A 8 -28.93 14.43 1.03
C GLU A 8 -27.78 14.53 2.04
N LEU A 9 -26.54 14.53 1.56
CA LEU A 9 -25.35 14.58 2.39
C LEU A 9 -25.01 16.03 2.73
N THR A 10 -25.19 16.41 3.99
CA THR A 10 -24.77 17.70 4.56
C THR A 10 -23.29 17.76 4.88
N SER A 11 -22.55 16.65 4.71
CA SER A 11 -21.14 16.48 5.06
C SER A 11 -20.23 16.51 3.84
N ALA A 12 -18.97 16.96 4.03
CA ALA A 12 -17.96 17.06 2.97
C ALA A 12 -17.43 15.69 2.57
N ILE A 13 -18.10 15.03 1.61
CA ILE A 13 -17.62 13.79 0.97
C ILE A 13 -16.97 14.14 -0.37
N ALA A 14 -15.77 13.64 -0.59
CA ALA A 14 -15.12 13.73 -1.88
C ALA A 14 -15.13 12.35 -2.57
N HIS A 15 -15.66 12.31 -3.80
CA HIS A 15 -15.71 11.13 -4.64
C HIS A 15 -14.68 11.21 -5.76
N VAL A 16 -13.89 10.14 -5.94
CA VAL A 16 -12.94 9.99 -7.05
C VAL A 16 -13.20 8.66 -7.74
N SER A 17 -13.73 8.70 -8.95
CA SER A 17 -13.95 7.50 -9.76
C SER A 17 -12.68 7.08 -10.51
N SER A 18 -12.66 5.84 -10.98
CA SER A 18 -11.53 5.27 -11.75
C SER A 18 -11.18 6.07 -13.01
N ALA A 19 -12.16 6.78 -13.60
CA ALA A 19 -11.92 7.67 -14.74
C ALA A 19 -11.04 8.89 -14.39
N ASN A 20 -11.04 9.29 -13.11
CA ASN A 20 -10.30 10.46 -12.60
C ASN A 20 -9.03 10.08 -11.85
N PHE A 21 -8.66 8.81 -11.80
CA PHE A 21 -7.44 8.39 -11.14
C PHE A 21 -6.22 9.00 -11.80
N THR A 22 -5.22 9.32 -10.99
CA THR A 22 -3.93 9.71 -11.51
C THR A 22 -3.31 8.50 -12.19
N GLN A 23 -3.04 8.60 -13.49
CA GLN A 23 -2.34 7.55 -14.24
C GLN A 23 -0.85 7.60 -13.89
N ILE A 24 -0.53 7.32 -12.64
CA ILE A 24 0.84 7.15 -12.20
C ILE A 24 1.14 5.65 -12.30
N ALA A 25 2.31 5.33 -12.79
CA ALA A 25 2.87 3.98 -12.75
C ALA A 25 3.23 3.59 -11.30
N SER A 26 2.28 3.77 -10.37
CA SER A 26 2.43 3.42 -8.96
C SER A 26 1.78 2.10 -8.66
N VAL A 27 2.51 1.27 -7.94
CA VAL A 27 2.01 0.01 -7.38
C VAL A 27 1.11 0.26 -6.17
N ASP A 28 1.26 1.44 -5.53
CA ASP A 28 0.49 1.82 -4.34
C ASP A 28 -0.83 2.49 -4.75
N PRO A 29 -1.98 1.87 -4.44
CA PRO A 29 -3.31 2.40 -4.76
C PRO A 29 -3.60 3.78 -4.18
N SER A 30 -2.96 4.14 -3.07
CA SER A 30 -3.13 5.46 -2.43
C SER A 30 -2.64 6.61 -3.31
N MET A 31 -1.64 6.36 -4.16
CA MET A 31 -1.12 7.37 -5.08
C MET A 31 -2.14 7.77 -6.16
N MET A 32 -3.17 6.96 -6.42
CA MET A 32 -4.20 7.23 -7.43
C MET A 32 -5.05 8.46 -7.07
N ILE A 33 -5.15 8.79 -5.79
CA ILE A 33 -5.91 9.95 -5.29
C ILE A 33 -5.02 11.15 -4.93
N GLN A 34 -3.70 11.05 -5.14
CA GLN A 34 -2.77 12.15 -4.86
C GLN A 34 -3.13 13.39 -5.65
N GLY A 35 -3.31 14.51 -4.96
CA GLY A 35 -3.67 15.82 -5.58
C GLY A 35 -5.09 15.91 -6.14
N LYS A 36 -5.93 14.87 -6.00
CA LYS A 36 -7.31 14.85 -6.52
C LYS A 36 -8.35 15.35 -5.52
N VAL A 37 -8.01 15.36 -4.24
CA VAL A 37 -8.98 15.66 -3.18
C VAL A 37 -8.45 16.76 -2.25
N ALA A 38 -9.14 17.88 -2.20
CA ALA A 38 -8.78 18.96 -1.27
C ALA A 38 -8.85 18.47 0.19
N GLY A 39 -7.84 18.81 0.99
CA GLY A 39 -7.72 18.37 2.39
C GLY A 39 -7.28 16.92 2.60
N VAL A 40 -6.85 16.24 1.53
CA VAL A 40 -6.19 14.93 1.60
C VAL A 40 -4.76 15.08 1.11
N SER A 41 -3.81 14.73 1.96
CA SER A 41 -2.39 14.68 1.62
C SER A 41 -1.98 13.22 1.45
N VAL A 42 -1.41 12.90 0.30
CA VAL A 42 -0.79 11.60 0.03
C VAL A 42 0.68 11.86 -0.24
N THR A 43 1.53 11.38 0.65
CA THR A 43 2.97 11.60 0.60
C THR A 43 3.69 10.26 0.52
N ASN A 44 4.56 10.10 -0.45
CA ASN A 44 5.48 8.99 -0.51
C ASN A 44 6.92 9.52 -0.34
N THR A 45 7.43 9.47 0.89
CA THR A 45 8.80 9.90 1.22
C THR A 45 9.86 8.91 0.77
N GLY A 46 9.44 7.71 0.42
CA GLY A 46 10.31 6.65 -0.07
C GLY A 46 10.07 6.30 -1.53
N ALA A 47 9.75 7.28 -2.39
CA ALA A 47 9.38 7.04 -3.80
C ALA A 47 10.42 6.21 -4.58
N ALA A 48 11.68 6.26 -4.16
CA ALA A 48 12.79 5.48 -4.73
C ALA A 48 12.84 4.03 -4.21
N ASP A 49 12.26 3.75 -3.03
CA ASP A 49 12.21 2.42 -2.43
C ASP A 49 10.87 1.74 -2.74
N PRO A 50 10.87 0.63 -3.48
CA PRO A 50 9.64 -0.08 -3.85
C PRO A 50 8.89 -0.70 -2.65
N ASN A 51 9.53 -0.74 -1.47
CA ASN A 51 8.95 -1.31 -0.25
C ASN A 51 8.28 -0.25 0.65
N LYS A 52 8.42 1.03 0.33
CA LYS A 52 7.78 2.11 1.10
C LYS A 52 6.38 2.40 0.57
N GLU A 53 5.45 2.40 1.50
CA GLU A 53 4.04 2.74 1.26
C GLU A 53 3.84 4.25 1.40
N ALA A 54 2.88 4.79 0.66
CA ALA A 54 2.51 6.19 0.82
C ALA A 54 1.74 6.40 2.13
N SER A 55 1.99 7.53 2.77
CA SER A 55 1.23 8.00 3.93
C SER A 55 0.05 8.85 3.47
N ILE A 56 -1.14 8.52 3.96
CA ILE A 56 -2.36 9.28 3.70
C ILE A 56 -2.76 10.01 4.97
N GLN A 57 -3.06 11.29 4.83
CA GLN A 57 -3.59 12.13 5.91
C GLN A 57 -4.82 12.89 5.43
N VAL A 58 -5.87 12.90 6.24
CA VAL A 58 -7.10 13.67 5.99
C VAL A 58 -7.16 14.82 6.99
N ARG A 59 -7.21 16.07 6.50
CA ARG A 59 -7.24 17.31 7.31
C ARG A 59 -6.05 17.54 8.25
N GLY A 60 -4.90 16.88 7.97
CA GLY A 60 -3.67 17.09 8.73
C GLY A 60 -3.55 16.21 9.98
N VAL A 61 -2.61 16.56 10.85
CA VAL A 61 -2.27 15.77 12.05
C VAL A 61 -3.26 16.11 13.17
N SER A 62 -4.11 15.14 13.54
CA SER A 62 -5.11 15.29 14.61
C SER A 62 -4.64 14.79 15.97
N SER A 63 -3.58 13.97 16.05
CA SER A 63 -3.09 13.36 17.30
C SER A 63 -1.57 13.22 17.29
N ARG A 64 -0.96 13.35 18.49
CA ARG A 64 0.49 13.13 18.68
C ARG A 64 0.87 11.66 18.93
N LYS A 65 -0.08 10.83 19.39
CA LYS A 65 0.20 9.45 19.86
C LYS A 65 -0.68 8.38 19.20
N ALA A 66 -1.87 8.73 18.70
CA ALA A 66 -2.70 7.81 17.93
C ALA A 66 -2.24 7.77 16.48
N GLY A 67 -2.47 6.68 15.77
CA GLY A 67 -2.17 6.57 14.33
C GLY A 67 -2.75 7.76 13.56
N LEU A 68 -1.99 8.27 12.58
CA LEU A 68 -2.35 9.48 11.83
C LEU A 68 -3.15 9.18 10.57
N GLY A 69 -3.20 7.90 10.15
CA GLY A 69 -3.89 7.48 8.94
C GLY A 69 -5.41 7.42 9.11
N PRO A 70 -6.16 7.63 8.02
CA PRO A 70 -7.60 7.42 7.98
C PRO A 70 -7.95 5.94 8.13
N LEU A 71 -9.18 5.65 8.56
CA LEU A 71 -9.72 4.29 8.49
C LEU A 71 -9.97 3.92 7.03
N ILE A 72 -9.44 2.78 6.59
CA ILE A 72 -9.72 2.22 5.28
C ILE A 72 -10.88 1.23 5.40
N VAL A 73 -11.87 1.38 4.53
CA VAL A 73 -13.04 0.49 4.44
C VAL A 73 -13.14 0.00 3.00
N ILE A 74 -13.00 -1.29 2.78
CA ILE A 74 -13.01 -1.89 1.44
C ILE A 74 -14.33 -2.66 1.27
N ASP A 75 -15.12 -2.30 0.27
CA ASP A 75 -16.43 -2.88 -0.02
C ASP A 75 -17.39 -2.95 1.21
N GLY A 76 -17.24 -1.98 2.12
CA GLY A 76 -18.00 -1.89 3.37
C GLY A 76 -17.35 -2.56 4.57
N VAL A 77 -16.25 -3.27 4.43
CA VAL A 77 -15.52 -3.95 5.51
C VAL A 77 -14.41 -3.03 6.03
N PRO A 78 -14.45 -2.61 7.31
CA PRO A 78 -13.42 -1.76 7.90
C PRO A 78 -12.15 -2.54 8.24
N GLY A 79 -11.00 -1.83 8.24
CA GLY A 79 -9.69 -2.37 8.62
C GLY A 79 -8.91 -3.01 7.48
N GLY A 80 -9.40 -2.91 6.23
CA GLY A 80 -8.69 -3.40 5.06
C GLY A 80 -7.37 -2.66 4.81
N ASN A 81 -6.43 -3.33 4.13
CA ASN A 81 -5.15 -2.75 3.74
C ASN A 81 -5.16 -2.41 2.24
N LEU A 82 -4.90 -1.12 1.90
CA LEU A 82 -4.84 -0.67 0.51
C LEU A 82 -3.76 -1.40 -0.30
N THR A 83 -2.65 -1.78 0.33
CA THR A 83 -1.54 -2.46 -0.37
C THR A 83 -1.92 -3.86 -0.86
N ASN A 84 -2.98 -4.47 -0.28
CA ASN A 84 -3.52 -5.73 -0.74
C ASN A 84 -4.38 -5.60 -2.01
N LEU A 85 -4.75 -4.38 -2.40
CA LEU A 85 -5.55 -4.14 -3.59
C LEU A 85 -4.68 -3.97 -4.84
N ASN A 86 -5.15 -4.53 -5.94
CA ASN A 86 -4.63 -4.15 -7.25
C ASN A 86 -5.32 -2.84 -7.68
N PRO A 87 -4.56 -1.80 -8.09
CA PRO A 87 -5.15 -0.56 -8.62
C PRO A 87 -6.20 -0.78 -9.71
N ASN A 88 -6.03 -1.80 -10.56
CA ASN A 88 -6.97 -2.13 -11.62
C ASN A 88 -8.32 -2.67 -11.13
N ASP A 89 -8.39 -3.15 -9.88
CA ASP A 89 -9.62 -3.65 -9.27
C ASP A 89 -10.42 -2.58 -8.54
N ILE A 90 -9.89 -1.35 -8.41
CA ILE A 90 -10.58 -0.25 -7.74
C ILE A 90 -11.50 0.48 -8.71
N GLU A 91 -12.75 0.69 -8.29
CA GLU A 91 -13.76 1.47 -9.01
C GLU A 91 -13.79 2.92 -8.56
N SER A 92 -13.80 3.16 -7.24
CA SER A 92 -13.86 4.50 -6.67
C SER A 92 -13.29 4.59 -5.26
N TYR A 93 -12.96 5.82 -4.89
CA TYR A 93 -12.69 6.24 -3.51
C TYR A 93 -13.73 7.29 -3.10
N ASP A 94 -14.34 7.09 -1.93
CA ASP A 94 -15.17 8.08 -1.27
C ASP A 94 -14.52 8.46 0.06
N ILE A 95 -14.14 9.73 0.22
CA ILE A 95 -13.40 10.21 1.37
C ILE A 95 -14.31 11.02 2.28
N LEU A 96 -14.56 10.48 3.48
CA LEU A 96 -15.33 11.11 4.53
C LEU A 96 -14.38 11.95 5.39
N LYS A 97 -14.47 13.26 5.27
CA LYS A 97 -13.54 14.18 5.94
C LYS A 97 -14.08 14.70 7.26
N ASP A 98 -15.40 14.77 7.42
CA ASP A 98 -16.05 15.36 8.59
C ASP A 98 -16.35 14.30 9.67
N GLY A 99 -16.26 14.70 10.94
CA GLY A 99 -16.61 13.85 12.06
C GLY A 99 -18.04 13.31 12.01
N ALA A 100 -19.00 14.09 11.48
CA ALA A 100 -20.37 13.64 11.29
C ALA A 100 -20.48 12.50 10.28
N ALA A 101 -19.74 12.58 9.16
CA ALA A 101 -19.72 11.53 8.15
C ALA A 101 -18.96 10.28 8.62
N SER A 102 -17.93 10.46 9.45
CA SER A 102 -17.13 9.35 9.99
C SER A 102 -17.69 8.76 11.29
N ALA A 103 -18.69 9.40 11.92
CA ALA A 103 -19.29 8.96 13.18
C ALA A 103 -19.87 7.54 13.13
N ILE A 104 -20.31 7.10 11.95
CA ILE A 104 -20.82 5.73 11.70
C ILE A 104 -19.75 4.68 12.05
N TYR A 105 -18.45 5.04 11.93
CA TYR A 105 -17.31 4.15 12.21
C TYR A 105 -16.73 4.36 13.62
N GLY A 106 -17.44 5.15 14.47
CA GLY A 106 -17.04 5.41 15.85
C GLY A 106 -15.69 6.13 15.95
N THR A 107 -14.96 5.86 17.03
CA THR A 107 -13.65 6.49 17.32
C THR A 107 -12.58 6.20 16.25
N ARG A 108 -12.70 5.10 15.51
CA ARG A 108 -11.77 4.75 14.41
C ARG A 108 -11.86 5.72 13.23
N GLY A 109 -13.02 6.34 13.03
CA GLY A 109 -13.23 7.35 11.98
C GLY A 109 -12.71 8.74 12.32
N SER A 110 -12.10 8.96 13.49
CA SER A 110 -11.68 10.30 13.97
C SER A 110 -10.67 11.00 13.05
N ASN A 111 -9.83 10.25 12.35
CA ASN A 111 -8.84 10.77 11.38
C ASN A 111 -9.38 10.79 9.93
N GLY A 112 -10.71 10.68 9.76
CA GLY A 112 -11.36 10.51 8.46
C GLY A 112 -11.47 9.04 8.06
N VAL A 113 -12.31 8.80 7.04
CA VAL A 113 -12.54 7.45 6.51
C VAL A 113 -12.38 7.47 4.99
N ILE A 114 -11.70 6.49 4.45
CA ILE A 114 -11.59 6.26 3.01
C ILE A 114 -12.36 4.99 2.68
N LEU A 115 -13.48 5.16 1.99
CA LEU A 115 -14.26 4.06 1.45
C LEU A 115 -13.70 3.71 0.07
N VAL A 116 -13.33 2.47 -0.10
CA VAL A 116 -12.84 1.93 -1.37
C VAL A 116 -13.89 0.98 -1.92
N THR A 117 -14.39 1.29 -3.10
CA THR A 117 -15.28 0.39 -3.82
C THR A 117 -14.47 -0.35 -4.87
N THR A 118 -14.55 -1.69 -4.87
CA THR A 118 -13.91 -2.49 -5.90
C THR A 118 -14.86 -2.79 -7.06
N LYS A 119 -14.30 -2.98 -8.26
CA LYS A 119 -15.05 -3.33 -9.46
C LYS A 119 -15.72 -4.68 -9.27
N LYS A 120 -17.00 -4.74 -9.60
CA LYS A 120 -17.82 -5.96 -9.54
C LYS A 120 -17.85 -6.68 -10.88
N GLY A 121 -18.36 -7.89 -10.88
CA GLY A 121 -18.65 -8.65 -12.08
C GLY A 121 -19.69 -7.96 -12.97
N ARG A 122 -19.63 -8.20 -14.27
CA ARG A 122 -20.63 -7.70 -15.23
C ARG A 122 -21.97 -8.39 -15.01
N ARG A 123 -23.04 -7.73 -15.44
CA ARG A 123 -24.42 -8.22 -15.28
C ARG A 123 -25.18 -8.31 -16.60
N ASP A 124 -24.45 -8.22 -17.72
CA ASP A 124 -25.00 -8.16 -19.09
C ASP A 124 -25.10 -9.53 -19.78
N GLY A 125 -24.87 -10.62 -19.04
CA GLY A 125 -24.88 -11.98 -19.58
C GLY A 125 -23.61 -12.37 -20.34
N SER A 126 -22.64 -11.48 -20.44
CA SER A 126 -21.39 -11.70 -21.17
C SER A 126 -20.21 -11.98 -20.25
N MET A 127 -19.23 -12.73 -20.77
CA MET A 127 -17.94 -12.95 -20.13
C MET A 127 -16.88 -12.09 -20.82
N HIS A 128 -16.10 -11.36 -20.03
CA HIS A 128 -15.02 -10.52 -20.53
C HIS A 128 -13.70 -10.89 -19.86
N THR A 129 -12.68 -11.02 -20.69
CA THR A 129 -11.31 -11.18 -20.25
C THR A 129 -10.54 -9.89 -20.58
N THR A 130 -9.84 -9.36 -19.61
CA THR A 130 -9.03 -8.14 -19.77
C THR A 130 -7.62 -8.40 -19.27
N TYR A 131 -6.64 -8.04 -20.08
CA TYR A 131 -5.23 -8.02 -19.67
C TYR A 131 -4.74 -6.57 -19.64
N ASN A 132 -4.10 -6.18 -18.53
CA ASN A 132 -3.42 -4.92 -18.37
C ASN A 132 -1.95 -5.19 -18.06
N GLY A 133 -1.06 -4.67 -18.91
CA GLY A 133 0.38 -4.72 -18.72
C GLY A 133 0.95 -3.31 -18.62
N MET A 134 1.92 -3.10 -17.72
CA MET A 134 2.61 -1.83 -17.55
C MET A 134 4.10 -2.07 -17.29
N VAL A 135 4.92 -1.24 -17.91
CA VAL A 135 6.36 -1.13 -17.62
C VAL A 135 6.67 0.33 -17.34
N SER A 136 7.42 0.62 -16.30
CA SER A 136 7.88 1.97 -15.98
C SER A 136 9.34 1.97 -15.55
N LEU A 137 10.00 3.12 -15.76
CA LEU A 137 11.38 3.37 -15.37
C LEU A 137 11.40 4.44 -14.29
N ASP A 138 12.11 4.17 -13.20
CA ASP A 138 12.36 5.13 -12.14
C ASP A 138 13.79 5.66 -12.29
N VAL A 139 13.92 6.96 -12.50
CA VAL A 139 15.22 7.63 -12.67
C VAL A 139 15.39 8.71 -11.62
N ILE A 140 16.61 8.89 -11.14
CA ILE A 140 16.97 10.03 -10.28
C ILE A 140 17.00 11.25 -11.20
N LYS A 141 16.10 12.22 -10.95
CA LYS A 141 15.94 13.40 -11.81
C LYS A 141 16.95 14.50 -11.47
N HIS A 142 17.25 14.66 -10.19
CA HIS A 142 18.18 15.67 -9.69
C HIS A 142 19.22 14.98 -8.83
N GLU A 143 20.44 14.95 -9.32
CA GLU A 143 21.60 14.52 -8.57
C GLU A 143 22.22 15.75 -7.91
N LEU A 144 22.82 15.55 -6.74
CA LEU A 144 23.65 16.58 -6.13
C LEU A 144 24.92 16.74 -6.94
N ASP A 145 25.29 17.97 -7.24
CA ASP A 145 26.58 18.29 -7.84
C ASP A 145 27.67 18.10 -6.79
N MET A 146 28.39 16.98 -6.89
CA MET A 146 29.39 16.55 -5.94
C MET A 146 30.77 16.74 -6.57
N LEU A 147 31.76 17.10 -5.75
CA LEU A 147 33.15 17.15 -6.21
C LEU A 147 33.58 15.74 -6.64
N ASP A 148 34.12 15.63 -7.84
CA ASP A 148 34.86 14.42 -8.21
C ASP A 148 36.23 14.32 -7.50
N ALA A 149 36.97 13.23 -7.71
CA ALA A 149 38.24 13.02 -7.01
C ALA A 149 39.30 14.06 -7.37
N ASP A 150 39.32 14.54 -8.62
CA ASP A 150 40.32 15.51 -9.08
C ASP A 150 39.97 16.92 -8.60
N GLU A 151 38.71 17.28 -8.64
CA GLU A 151 38.19 18.52 -8.06
C GLU A 151 38.39 18.56 -6.54
N TYR A 152 38.20 17.44 -5.85
CA TYR A 152 38.46 17.32 -4.42
C TYR A 152 39.94 17.52 -4.09
N ARG A 153 40.83 16.91 -4.88
CA ARG A 153 42.29 17.14 -4.75
C ARG A 153 42.67 18.60 -4.97
N ALA A 154 42.16 19.20 -6.02
CA ALA A 154 42.44 20.58 -6.37
C ALA A 154 41.94 21.59 -5.32
N ASN A 155 40.80 21.31 -4.71
CA ASN A 155 40.14 22.25 -3.79
C ASN A 155 40.46 21.95 -2.31
N ARG A 156 40.21 20.70 -1.86
CA ARG A 156 40.27 20.35 -0.43
C ARG A 156 41.66 19.93 0.03
N ILE A 157 42.39 19.18 -0.80
CA ILE A 157 43.76 18.77 -0.48
C ILE A 157 44.69 19.97 -0.59
N ALA A 158 44.61 20.74 -1.67
CA ALA A 158 45.44 21.92 -1.88
C ALA A 158 45.23 22.99 -0.79
N SER A 159 44.04 23.12 -0.24
CA SER A 159 43.74 24.03 0.89
C SER A 159 44.10 23.47 2.27
N GLY A 160 44.59 22.24 2.37
CA GLY A 160 44.93 21.58 3.64
C GLY A 160 43.70 21.16 4.48
N THR A 161 42.52 21.14 3.90
CA THR A 161 41.25 20.79 4.59
C THR A 161 40.74 19.39 4.28
N GLY A 162 41.47 18.61 3.47
CA GLY A 162 41.14 17.24 3.06
C GLY A 162 42.35 16.30 3.13
N TYR A 163 42.11 15.04 2.80
CA TYR A 163 43.14 14.00 2.69
C TYR A 163 42.84 13.12 1.46
N ASP A 164 43.92 12.70 0.78
CA ASP A 164 43.84 11.84 -0.40
C ASP A 164 44.08 10.37 0.00
N LEU A 165 43.11 9.51 -0.42
CA LEU A 165 43.18 8.06 -0.16
C LEU A 165 43.52 7.26 -1.43
N GLY A 166 43.92 7.97 -2.51
CA GLY A 166 44.41 7.37 -3.74
C GLY A 166 43.39 6.79 -4.69
N GLY A 167 42.10 6.80 -4.32
CA GLY A 167 41.02 6.32 -5.18
C GLY A 167 40.44 7.42 -6.08
N SER A 168 39.46 7.01 -6.90
CA SER A 168 38.60 7.90 -7.67
C SER A 168 37.22 7.20 -7.81
N THR A 169 36.30 7.56 -6.94
CA THR A 169 35.03 6.86 -6.80
C THR A 169 33.84 7.85 -6.88
N ASP A 170 33.00 7.65 -7.85
CA ASP A 170 31.67 8.30 -7.91
C ASP A 170 30.71 7.47 -7.07
N TRP A 171 30.57 7.83 -5.80
CA TRP A 171 29.81 7.07 -4.84
C TRP A 171 28.30 7.01 -5.17
N LEU A 172 27.72 8.09 -5.71
CA LEU A 172 26.32 8.08 -6.09
C LEU A 172 26.05 7.10 -7.25
N LYS A 173 26.94 7.06 -8.24
CA LYS A 173 26.86 6.13 -9.36
C LYS A 173 27.09 4.68 -8.93
N GLU A 174 27.96 4.44 -7.95
CA GLU A 174 28.21 3.10 -7.42
C GLU A 174 26.98 2.50 -6.72
N VAL A 175 26.13 3.30 -6.09
CA VAL A 175 24.97 2.84 -5.35
C VAL A 175 23.65 2.96 -6.11
N SER A 176 23.60 3.75 -7.18
CA SER A 176 22.37 4.02 -7.93
C SER A 176 22.25 3.23 -9.22
N GLN A 177 21.02 3.05 -9.66
CA GLN A 177 20.64 2.43 -10.93
C GLN A 177 19.32 3.00 -11.43
N VAL A 178 18.97 2.70 -12.67
CA VAL A 178 17.61 2.90 -13.17
C VAL A 178 16.73 1.81 -12.59
N GLY A 179 15.72 2.20 -11.82
CA GLY A 179 14.71 1.29 -11.31
C GLY A 179 13.77 0.85 -12.44
N VAL A 180 13.35 -0.40 -12.45
CA VAL A 180 12.40 -0.94 -13.44
C VAL A 180 11.23 -1.54 -12.69
N ARG A 181 10.02 -1.13 -13.08
CA ARG A 181 8.77 -1.71 -12.55
C ARG A 181 7.98 -2.34 -13.68
N THR A 182 7.45 -3.53 -13.41
CA THR A 182 6.51 -4.22 -14.28
C THR A 182 5.28 -4.63 -13.49
N GLN A 183 4.13 -4.51 -14.13
CA GLN A 183 2.87 -4.99 -13.58
C GLN A 183 2.07 -5.68 -14.67
N HIS A 184 1.52 -6.83 -14.35
CA HIS A 184 0.67 -7.61 -15.23
C HIS A 184 -0.59 -8.01 -14.45
N THR A 185 -1.75 -7.75 -15.02
CA THR A 185 -3.04 -8.10 -14.41
C THR A 185 -3.92 -8.77 -15.45
N LEU A 186 -4.38 -9.97 -15.14
CA LEU A 186 -5.39 -10.69 -15.92
C LEU A 186 -6.70 -10.69 -15.12
N THR A 187 -7.78 -10.27 -15.75
CA THR A 187 -9.10 -10.22 -15.14
C THR A 187 -10.12 -10.95 -15.99
N LEU A 188 -10.92 -11.77 -15.33
CA LEU A 188 -12.09 -12.43 -15.89
C LEU A 188 -13.33 -11.92 -15.14
N SER A 189 -14.32 -11.42 -15.85
CA SER A 189 -15.57 -10.93 -15.26
C SER A 189 -16.77 -11.32 -16.12
N GLY A 190 -17.88 -11.66 -15.46
CA GLY A 190 -19.10 -12.05 -16.16
C GLY A 190 -20.27 -12.22 -15.21
N GLY A 191 -21.38 -12.64 -15.78
CA GLY A 191 -22.59 -12.95 -15.03
C GLY A 191 -23.84 -12.27 -15.59
N ASP A 192 -24.92 -12.44 -14.88
CA ASP A 192 -26.23 -11.87 -15.19
C ASP A 192 -26.72 -10.96 -14.05
N LEU A 193 -27.96 -10.54 -14.10
CA LEU A 193 -28.59 -9.67 -13.08
C LEU A 193 -28.63 -10.32 -11.70
N ARG A 194 -28.58 -11.65 -11.60
CA ARG A 194 -28.65 -12.40 -10.33
C ARG A 194 -27.30 -12.89 -9.86
N SER A 195 -26.47 -13.34 -10.77
CA SER A 195 -25.16 -13.92 -10.44
C SER A 195 -24.08 -13.20 -11.22
N ASN A 196 -23.13 -12.64 -10.55
CA ASN A 196 -21.97 -12.03 -11.21
C ASN A 196 -20.69 -12.38 -10.47
N TYR A 197 -19.61 -12.43 -11.23
CA TYR A 197 -18.28 -12.73 -10.72
C TYR A 197 -17.22 -11.86 -11.37
N ARG A 198 -16.17 -11.58 -10.60
CA ARG A 198 -14.93 -10.99 -11.08
C ARG A 198 -13.77 -11.73 -10.42
N VAL A 199 -12.86 -12.24 -11.22
CA VAL A 199 -11.64 -12.89 -10.77
C VAL A 199 -10.47 -12.17 -11.43
N SER A 200 -9.50 -11.77 -10.64
CA SER A 200 -8.25 -11.16 -11.12
C SER A 200 -7.05 -11.89 -10.55
N ALA A 201 -5.97 -11.93 -11.33
CA ALA A 201 -4.64 -12.34 -10.87
C ALA A 201 -3.64 -11.29 -11.31
N ASP A 202 -2.71 -10.93 -10.43
CA ASP A 202 -1.69 -9.94 -10.73
C ASP A 202 -0.29 -10.39 -10.30
N TYR A 203 0.67 -9.98 -11.10
CA TYR A 203 2.09 -10.05 -10.84
C TYR A 203 2.69 -8.66 -10.91
N ARG A 204 3.52 -8.30 -9.94
CA ARG A 204 4.24 -7.05 -9.88
C ARG A 204 5.70 -7.31 -9.53
N ASN A 205 6.59 -6.63 -10.23
CA ASN A 205 8.02 -6.63 -9.90
C ASN A 205 8.52 -5.18 -9.97
N ALA A 206 9.23 -4.75 -8.93
CA ALA A 206 9.81 -3.43 -8.86
C ALA A 206 11.25 -3.51 -8.33
N LYS A 207 12.19 -2.92 -9.07
CA LYS A 207 13.55 -2.67 -8.60
C LYS A 207 13.66 -1.19 -8.25
N GLY A 208 14.29 -0.88 -7.10
CA GLY A 208 14.52 0.49 -6.68
C GLY A 208 15.61 1.19 -7.47
N VAL A 209 15.79 2.48 -7.18
CA VAL A 209 16.89 3.28 -7.76
C VAL A 209 18.23 3.01 -7.09
N ASP A 210 18.26 2.36 -5.94
CA ASP A 210 19.45 1.74 -5.40
C ASP A 210 19.68 0.36 -6.03
N ARG A 211 20.93 -0.13 -5.99
CA ARG A 211 21.30 -1.40 -6.64
C ARG A 211 20.89 -2.66 -5.89
N TYR A 212 20.07 -2.55 -4.82
CA TYR A 212 19.68 -3.70 -4.00
C TYR A 212 18.16 -3.80 -3.77
N SER A 213 17.48 -2.70 -3.47
CA SER A 213 16.07 -2.77 -3.10
C SER A 213 15.20 -3.31 -4.23
N GLY A 214 14.21 -4.09 -3.83
CA GLY A 214 13.30 -4.70 -4.77
C GLY A 214 12.08 -5.28 -4.08
N ARG A 215 11.01 -5.43 -4.86
CA ARG A 215 9.74 -6.02 -4.44
C ARG A 215 9.14 -6.87 -5.54
N GLU A 216 8.76 -8.07 -5.22
CA GLU A 216 8.08 -8.98 -6.11
C GLU A 216 6.80 -9.47 -5.46
N GLU A 217 5.67 -9.36 -6.14
CA GLU A 217 4.36 -9.65 -5.60
C GLU A 217 3.53 -10.51 -6.53
N TYR A 218 2.79 -11.42 -5.93
CA TYR A 218 1.77 -12.23 -6.56
C TYR A 218 0.47 -12.02 -5.81
N GLY A 219 -0.58 -11.64 -6.51
CA GLY A 219 -1.90 -11.39 -5.94
C GLY A 219 -2.99 -12.07 -6.75
N ALA A 220 -4.07 -12.41 -6.09
CA ALA A 220 -5.31 -12.80 -6.73
C ALA A 220 -6.48 -12.21 -5.97
N ARG A 221 -7.61 -12.00 -6.64
CA ARG A 221 -8.87 -11.60 -6.04
C ARG A 221 -10.02 -12.31 -6.74
N ALA A 222 -10.97 -12.80 -5.96
CA ALA A 222 -12.25 -13.29 -6.47
C ALA A 222 -13.37 -12.59 -5.73
N ALA A 223 -14.33 -12.02 -6.48
CA ALA A 223 -15.55 -11.42 -5.97
C ALA A 223 -16.74 -12.10 -6.64
N LEU A 224 -17.63 -12.68 -5.83
CA LEU A 224 -18.80 -13.41 -6.26
C LEU A 224 -20.05 -12.80 -5.62
N ASN A 225 -21.10 -12.59 -6.39
CA ASN A 225 -22.38 -12.14 -5.88
C ASN A 225 -23.50 -13.00 -6.49
N HIS A 226 -24.43 -13.43 -5.66
CA HIS A 226 -25.58 -14.19 -6.11
C HIS A 226 -26.85 -13.75 -5.39
N THR A 227 -27.91 -13.45 -6.15
CA THR A 227 -29.25 -13.17 -5.62
C THR A 227 -30.16 -14.29 -6.04
N THR A 228 -30.85 -14.88 -5.08
CA THR A 228 -31.83 -15.96 -5.34
C THR A 228 -32.95 -15.50 -6.29
N ARG A 229 -33.58 -16.45 -6.96
CA ARG A 229 -34.68 -16.16 -7.93
C ARG A 229 -35.84 -15.37 -7.31
N SER A 230 -36.11 -15.61 -6.03
CA SER A 230 -37.14 -14.87 -5.28
C SER A 230 -36.76 -13.45 -4.91
N GLY A 231 -35.44 -13.06 -5.05
CA GLY A 231 -34.91 -11.79 -4.54
C GLY A 231 -34.78 -11.74 -3.01
N LEU A 232 -35.11 -12.85 -2.32
CA LEU A 232 -35.10 -12.91 -0.86
C LEU A 232 -33.73 -12.86 -0.28
N PHE A 233 -32.76 -13.64 -0.82
CA PHE A 233 -31.41 -13.72 -0.35
C PHE A 233 -30.42 -13.17 -1.39
N THR A 234 -29.43 -12.42 -0.91
CA THR A 234 -28.25 -12.07 -1.68
C THR A 234 -27.01 -12.51 -0.91
N PHE A 235 -26.15 -13.25 -1.56
CA PHE A 235 -24.87 -13.74 -1.03
C PHE A 235 -23.75 -12.97 -1.70
N GLY A 236 -22.76 -12.57 -0.90
CA GLY A 236 -21.50 -11.99 -1.37
C GLY A 236 -20.33 -12.77 -0.80
N LEU A 237 -19.30 -12.96 -1.60
CA LEU A 237 -18.01 -13.55 -1.18
C LEU A 237 -16.90 -12.80 -1.88
N ASN A 238 -15.95 -12.32 -1.12
CA ASN A 238 -14.67 -11.78 -1.61
C ASN A 238 -13.53 -12.55 -0.95
N ILE A 239 -12.48 -12.82 -1.73
CA ILE A 239 -11.22 -13.40 -1.23
C ILE A 239 -10.07 -12.79 -2.00
N ALA A 240 -9.04 -12.33 -1.30
CA ALA A 240 -7.90 -11.63 -1.88
C ALA A 240 -6.57 -12.05 -1.20
N PRO A 241 -5.99 -13.20 -1.59
CA PRO A 241 -4.65 -13.57 -1.15
C PRO A 241 -3.57 -12.78 -1.89
N ARG A 242 -2.48 -12.45 -1.18
CA ARG A 242 -1.27 -11.83 -1.74
C ARG A 242 -0.03 -12.29 -1.01
N VAL A 243 1.05 -12.47 -1.76
CA VAL A 243 2.39 -12.66 -1.20
C VAL A 243 3.35 -11.65 -1.83
N ALA A 244 4.18 -11.04 -0.98
CA ALA A 244 5.22 -10.09 -1.39
C ALA A 244 6.57 -10.51 -0.84
N TYR A 245 7.56 -10.59 -1.73
CA TYR A 245 8.98 -10.78 -1.40
C TYR A 245 9.68 -9.44 -1.52
N ARG A 246 10.43 -9.07 -0.48
CA ARG A 246 11.07 -7.76 -0.37
C ARG A 246 12.57 -7.88 -0.17
N LYS A 247 13.32 -7.00 -0.83
CA LYS A 247 14.72 -6.69 -0.52
C LYS A 247 14.76 -5.25 -0.08
N ASN A 248 15.23 -5.00 1.15
CA ASN A 248 15.24 -3.67 1.74
C ASN A 248 16.68 -3.17 1.82
N ALA A 249 16.98 -2.06 1.14
CA ALA A 249 18.22 -1.36 1.30
C ALA A 249 18.21 -0.49 2.56
N SER A 250 19.37 -0.28 3.17
CA SER A 250 19.51 0.73 4.21
C SER A 250 19.39 2.13 3.62
N TRP A 251 18.59 3.00 4.25
CA TRP A 251 18.50 4.42 3.86
C TRP A 251 19.81 5.18 4.05
N ASP A 252 20.70 4.67 4.89
CA ASP A 252 22.03 5.27 5.13
C ASP A 252 22.93 5.18 3.90
N VAL A 253 22.60 4.35 2.91
CA VAL A 253 23.39 4.18 1.69
C VAL A 253 23.60 5.51 0.95
N PHE A 254 22.50 6.21 0.62
CA PHE A 254 22.60 7.49 -0.11
C PHE A 254 23.24 8.60 0.74
N ARG A 255 22.92 8.66 2.05
CA ARG A 255 23.55 9.62 2.94
C ARG A 255 25.06 9.40 2.99
N ASN A 256 25.50 8.16 3.21
CA ASN A 256 26.93 7.86 3.24
C ASN A 256 27.60 8.08 1.87
N ALA A 257 26.89 7.85 0.75
CA ALA A 257 27.43 8.15 -0.58
C ALA A 257 27.68 9.64 -0.79
N VAL A 258 26.80 10.51 -0.29
CA VAL A 258 26.96 11.97 -0.34
C VAL A 258 28.08 12.46 0.58
N GLU A 259 28.25 11.86 1.76
CA GLU A 259 29.25 12.24 2.76
C GLU A 259 30.65 11.64 2.48
N ALA A 260 30.74 10.64 1.60
CA ALA A 260 31.98 9.91 1.33
C ALA A 260 32.97 10.76 0.56
N ASN A 261 34.24 10.67 0.96
CA ASN A 261 35.37 11.29 0.25
C ASN A 261 35.54 10.60 -1.13
N PRO A 262 35.51 11.33 -2.25
CA PRO A 262 35.63 10.75 -3.60
C PRO A 262 37.00 10.13 -3.89
N THR A 263 38.04 10.41 -3.08
CA THR A 263 39.36 9.75 -3.19
C THR A 263 39.39 8.41 -2.44
N THR A 264 38.33 8.01 -1.73
CA THR A 264 38.28 6.71 -1.05
C THR A 264 37.99 5.60 -2.08
N PRO A 265 38.79 4.53 -2.14
CA PRO A 265 38.50 3.37 -2.98
C PRO A 265 37.36 2.55 -2.40
N VAL A 266 36.62 1.83 -3.25
CA VAL A 266 35.52 0.94 -2.82
C VAL A 266 36.04 -0.25 -2.02
N MET A 267 37.10 -0.88 -2.51
CA MET A 267 37.77 -2.02 -1.87
C MET A 267 39.07 -1.58 -1.19
N ASP A 268 39.48 -2.33 -0.17
CA ASP A 268 40.75 -2.08 0.51
C ASP A 268 41.93 -2.37 -0.44
N PRO A 269 42.82 -1.40 -0.73
CA PRO A 269 43.96 -1.61 -1.61
C PRO A 269 44.93 -2.65 -1.09
N GLN A 270 44.99 -2.88 0.24
CA GLN A 270 45.88 -3.87 0.85
C GLN A 270 45.24 -5.26 0.86
N ASN A 271 43.91 -5.33 0.89
CA ASN A 271 43.16 -6.60 0.82
C ASN A 271 41.93 -6.43 -0.05
N PRO A 272 42.02 -6.62 -1.37
CA PRO A 272 40.92 -6.42 -2.31
C PRO A 272 39.73 -7.36 -2.12
N THR A 273 39.76 -8.28 -1.16
CA THR A 273 38.59 -9.12 -0.79
C THR A 273 37.71 -8.44 0.25
N LEU A 274 38.16 -7.35 0.85
CA LEU A 274 37.42 -6.57 1.84
C LEU A 274 37.06 -5.19 1.30
N TYR A 275 35.97 -4.65 1.79
CA TYR A 275 35.60 -3.25 1.53
C TYR A 275 36.51 -2.31 2.31
N TYR A 276 36.76 -1.11 1.75
CA TYR A 276 37.53 -0.10 2.45
C TYR A 276 36.81 0.31 3.74
N ASN A 277 37.56 0.31 4.85
CA ASN A 277 37.03 0.63 6.17
C ASN A 277 36.94 2.15 6.38
N PHE A 278 35.71 2.65 6.57
CA PHE A 278 35.39 4.07 6.76
C PHE A 278 35.57 4.55 8.20
N LYS A 279 36.18 3.77 9.08
CA LYS A 279 36.42 4.18 10.47
C LYS A 279 37.23 5.49 10.52
N GLY A 280 36.64 6.50 11.18
CA GLY A 280 37.27 7.82 11.32
C GLY A 280 37.04 8.77 10.14
N GLN A 281 36.25 8.41 9.15
CA GLN A 281 35.83 9.28 8.05
C GLN A 281 34.53 10.02 8.35
N PRO A 282 34.20 11.13 7.64
CA PRO A 282 32.88 11.79 7.75
C PRO A 282 31.71 10.88 7.45
N ALA A 283 31.78 10.11 6.35
CA ALA A 283 30.87 9.03 6.10
C ALA A 283 31.15 7.89 7.08
N ALA A 284 30.10 7.46 7.78
CA ALA A 284 30.24 6.43 8.81
C ALA A 284 30.51 5.03 8.24
N TYR A 285 30.05 4.78 6.99
CA TYR A 285 30.06 3.45 6.38
C TYR A 285 30.35 3.51 4.89
N ASN A 286 30.97 2.45 4.37
CA ASN A 286 31.13 2.27 2.94
C ASN A 286 29.76 2.00 2.29
N PRO A 287 29.28 2.87 1.39
CA PRO A 287 27.92 2.74 0.82
C PRO A 287 27.70 1.46 0.01
N VAL A 288 28.73 1.01 -0.71
CA VAL A 288 28.65 -0.22 -1.52
C VAL A 288 28.62 -1.46 -0.62
N GLU A 289 29.37 -1.44 0.47
CA GLU A 289 29.32 -2.49 1.47
C GLU A 289 27.94 -2.63 2.09
N LEU A 290 27.32 -1.49 2.48
CA LEU A 290 25.94 -1.49 3.01
C LEU A 290 24.94 -2.18 2.07
N LEU A 291 25.06 -1.96 0.77
CA LEU A 291 24.21 -2.61 -0.22
C LEU A 291 24.48 -4.11 -0.36
N LYS A 292 25.72 -4.53 -0.22
CA LYS A 292 26.16 -5.90 -0.54
C LYS A 292 26.18 -6.82 0.66
N LEU A 293 26.55 -6.32 1.83
CA LEU A 293 26.75 -7.13 3.02
C LEU A 293 25.71 -6.90 4.13
N ASP A 294 25.02 -5.76 4.15
CA ASP A 294 23.96 -5.48 5.13
C ASP A 294 22.60 -5.84 4.54
N GLN A 295 22.37 -7.14 4.36
CA GLN A 295 21.21 -7.64 3.62
C GLN A 295 19.97 -7.76 4.50
N SER A 296 18.90 -7.09 4.09
CA SER A 296 17.58 -7.24 4.70
C SER A 296 16.58 -7.74 3.67
N THR A 297 15.92 -8.84 3.98
CA THR A 297 14.86 -9.39 3.14
C THR A 297 13.60 -9.62 3.95
N GLY A 298 12.47 -9.65 3.29
CA GLY A 298 11.19 -9.89 3.97
C GLY A 298 10.20 -10.62 3.07
N THR A 299 9.31 -11.37 3.71
CA THR A 299 8.14 -11.97 3.05
C THR A 299 6.90 -11.54 3.80
N THR A 300 5.94 -10.98 3.07
CA THR A 300 4.62 -10.63 3.61
C THR A 300 3.58 -11.49 2.93
N LYS A 301 2.72 -12.12 3.72
CA LYS A 301 1.54 -12.84 3.23
C LYS A 301 0.30 -12.13 3.76
N LEU A 302 -0.62 -11.83 2.87
CA LEU A 302 -1.89 -11.18 3.16
C LEU A 302 -3.01 -12.09 2.68
N ILE A 303 -4.04 -12.27 3.48
CA ILE A 303 -5.27 -12.94 3.06
C ILE A 303 -6.42 -12.12 3.63
N ASP A 304 -7.14 -11.45 2.76
CA ASP A 304 -8.38 -10.77 3.11
C ASP A 304 -9.53 -11.56 2.53
N TRP A 305 -10.53 -11.87 3.33
CA TRP A 305 -11.78 -12.43 2.83
C TRP A 305 -12.96 -11.93 3.63
N ASP A 306 -14.07 -11.78 2.94
CA ASP A 306 -15.35 -11.45 3.53
C ASP A 306 -16.48 -12.25 2.88
N ALA A 307 -17.47 -12.58 3.69
CA ALA A 307 -18.71 -13.21 3.25
C ALA A 307 -19.89 -12.44 3.80
N SER A 308 -20.92 -12.25 2.98
CA SER A 308 -22.13 -11.55 3.36
C SER A 308 -23.38 -12.32 2.96
N VAL A 309 -24.39 -12.23 3.82
CA VAL A 309 -25.75 -12.72 3.53
C VAL A 309 -26.71 -11.59 3.83
N LYS A 310 -27.42 -11.14 2.81
CA LYS A 310 -28.46 -10.12 2.90
C LYS A 310 -29.81 -10.77 2.67
N LEU A 311 -30.73 -10.53 3.57
CA LEU A 311 -32.12 -10.97 3.51
C LEU A 311 -33.03 -9.77 3.25
N ASN A 312 -33.84 -9.83 2.20
CA ASN A 312 -34.88 -8.86 1.94
C ASN A 312 -36.19 -9.37 2.51
N LEU A 313 -36.67 -8.75 3.59
CA LEU A 313 -37.82 -9.19 4.35
C LEU A 313 -39.19 -8.76 3.73
N PHE A 314 -39.16 -7.78 2.84
CA PHE A 314 -40.43 -7.26 2.28
C PHE A 314 -41.21 -8.25 1.42
N PRO A 315 -40.58 -9.07 0.56
CA PRO A 315 -41.31 -10.09 -0.18
C PRO A 315 -42.03 -11.10 0.71
N LEU A 316 -41.61 -11.24 1.98
CA LEU A 316 -42.23 -12.13 2.97
C LEU A 316 -43.36 -11.48 3.77
N LEU A 317 -43.22 -10.17 4.06
CA LEU A 317 -44.12 -9.49 5.01
C LEU A 317 -45.27 -8.73 4.36
N LEU A 318 -45.07 -8.18 3.17
CA LEU A 318 -46.04 -7.33 2.49
C LEU A 318 -46.03 -7.60 0.99
N LYS A 319 -47.19 -7.81 0.41
CA LYS A 319 -47.35 -7.98 -1.04
C LYS A 319 -47.18 -6.62 -1.75
N ASN A 320 -46.17 -6.48 -2.56
CA ASN A 320 -45.98 -5.45 -3.59
C ASN A 320 -46.19 -3.99 -3.19
N ASP A 321 -45.47 -3.50 -2.15
CA ASP A 321 -45.30 -2.06 -1.96
C ASP A 321 -43.87 -1.65 -2.27
N ASP A 322 -43.62 -1.16 -3.48
CA ASP A 322 -42.29 -0.70 -3.94
C ASP A 322 -41.74 0.51 -3.14
N LYS A 323 -42.57 1.09 -2.26
CA LYS A 323 -42.22 2.27 -1.44
C LYS A 323 -41.57 1.91 -0.12
N GLN A 324 -41.63 0.65 0.28
CA GLN A 324 -41.07 0.20 1.53
C GLN A 324 -40.00 -0.86 1.28
N MET A 325 -38.94 -0.81 2.07
CA MET A 325 -37.86 -1.80 2.04
C MET A 325 -37.41 -2.10 3.46
N LEU A 326 -37.32 -3.38 3.80
CA LEU A 326 -36.71 -3.87 5.02
C LEU A 326 -35.69 -4.94 4.67
N THR A 327 -34.43 -4.66 4.94
CA THR A 327 -33.33 -5.60 4.70
C THR A 327 -32.52 -5.82 5.94
N THR A 328 -32.09 -7.05 6.18
CA THR A 328 -31.09 -7.36 7.20
C THR A 328 -29.91 -8.08 6.55
N GLN A 329 -28.70 -7.78 7.00
CA GLN A 329 -27.46 -8.29 6.43
C GLN A 329 -26.50 -8.68 7.54
N LEU A 330 -25.88 -9.83 7.39
CA LEU A 330 -24.74 -10.28 8.18
C LEU A 330 -23.51 -10.26 7.28
N ASN A 331 -22.45 -9.63 7.78
CA ASN A 331 -21.13 -9.61 7.16
C ASN A 331 -20.14 -10.28 8.13
N PHE A 332 -19.32 -11.17 7.62
CA PHE A 332 -18.18 -11.71 8.33
C PHE A 332 -16.92 -11.41 7.51
N ALA A 333 -15.85 -10.95 8.15
CA ALA A 333 -14.57 -10.72 7.49
C ALA A 333 -13.40 -11.16 8.36
N ASP A 334 -12.33 -11.60 7.70
CA ASP A 334 -11.05 -11.96 8.33
C ASP A 334 -9.91 -11.39 7.49
N HIS A 335 -9.11 -10.52 8.09
CA HIS A 335 -7.90 -9.94 7.53
C HIS A 335 -6.70 -10.57 8.24
N GLN A 336 -5.90 -11.32 7.52
CA GLN A 336 -4.70 -11.96 8.03
C GLN A 336 -3.46 -11.33 7.41
N TYR A 337 -2.51 -11.01 8.27
CA TYR A 337 -1.23 -10.42 7.91
C TYR A 337 -0.11 -11.20 8.60
N ASP A 338 0.69 -11.90 7.81
CA ASP A 338 1.90 -12.60 8.26
C ASP A 338 3.12 -11.90 7.65
N ASN A 339 4.05 -11.48 8.49
CA ASN A 339 5.26 -10.81 8.07
C ASN A 339 6.49 -11.50 8.66
N TYR A 340 7.39 -11.88 7.79
CA TYR A 340 8.67 -12.47 8.13
C TYR A 340 9.78 -11.58 7.59
N ASN A 341 10.66 -11.11 8.46
CA ASN A 341 11.84 -10.32 8.10
C ASN A 341 13.09 -11.05 8.57
N GLN A 342 14.12 -11.00 7.76
CA GLN A 342 15.45 -11.46 8.11
C GLN A 342 16.47 -10.43 7.69
N TRP A 343 17.48 -10.29 8.52
CA TRP A 343 18.62 -9.43 8.30
C TRP A 343 19.89 -10.19 8.61
N PHE A 344 20.89 -10.00 7.75
CA PHE A 344 22.18 -10.68 7.87
C PHE A 344 23.31 -9.74 7.52
N ARG A 345 24.37 -9.79 8.34
CA ARG A 345 25.64 -9.11 8.15
C ARG A 345 26.77 -10.10 8.43
N PRO A 346 27.64 -10.42 7.44
CA PRO A 346 28.73 -11.37 7.62
C PRO A 346 29.85 -10.80 8.48
N SER A 347 30.70 -11.68 9.01
CA SER A 347 31.91 -11.32 9.80
C SER A 347 32.94 -10.51 9.00
N THR A 348 32.91 -10.61 7.68
CA THR A 348 33.78 -9.84 6.76
C THR A 348 33.34 -8.38 6.58
N SER A 349 32.17 -8.02 7.09
CA SER A 349 31.71 -6.63 7.07
C SER A 349 32.59 -5.75 7.97
N THR A 350 33.01 -4.59 7.46
CA THR A 350 33.77 -3.60 8.25
C THR A 350 32.99 -3.11 9.47
N LEU A 351 31.62 -3.12 9.36
CA LEU A 351 30.72 -2.83 10.47
C LEU A 351 30.82 -3.88 11.58
N ALA A 352 30.84 -5.17 11.24
CA ALA A 352 31.00 -6.25 12.19
C ALA A 352 32.41 -6.21 12.82
N ILE A 353 33.41 -6.05 11.98
CA ILE A 353 34.84 -5.94 12.40
C ILE A 353 35.02 -4.76 13.38
N ASN A 354 34.53 -3.57 13.05
CA ASN A 354 34.62 -2.39 13.89
C ASN A 354 33.88 -2.51 15.22
N ALA A 355 32.78 -3.32 15.24
CA ALA A 355 32.02 -3.62 16.43
C ALA A 355 32.60 -4.80 17.25
N GLY A 356 33.66 -5.46 16.77
CA GLY A 356 34.22 -6.66 17.41
C GLY A 356 33.30 -7.85 17.41
N ARG A 357 32.50 -8.05 16.30
CA ARG A 357 31.52 -9.12 16.16
C ARG A 357 31.88 -10.05 15.02
N ASP A 358 31.60 -11.35 15.20
CA ASP A 358 31.86 -12.40 14.21
C ASP A 358 30.73 -12.53 13.17
N GLY A 359 29.97 -11.47 12.94
CA GLY A 359 28.78 -11.42 12.11
C GLY A 359 27.50 -11.30 12.94
N GLU A 360 26.41 -10.99 12.26
CA GLU A 360 25.12 -10.76 12.92
C GLU A 360 23.98 -11.28 12.02
N ALA A 361 22.99 -11.90 12.68
CA ALA A 361 21.75 -12.32 12.00
C ALA A 361 20.56 -11.99 12.89
N LYS A 362 19.46 -11.53 12.28
CA LYS A 362 18.19 -11.30 12.96
C LYS A 362 17.07 -11.88 12.13
N GLN A 363 16.15 -12.57 12.79
CA GLN A 363 14.91 -13.02 12.21
C GLN A 363 13.75 -12.50 13.06
N GLU A 364 12.73 -12.03 12.40
CA GLU A 364 11.55 -11.44 13.01
C GLU A 364 10.31 -11.99 12.32
N TYR A 365 9.40 -12.57 13.09
CA TYR A 365 8.11 -13.02 12.61
C TYR A 365 7.01 -12.28 13.37
N SER A 366 6.07 -11.71 12.64
CA SER A 366 4.87 -11.11 13.21
C SER A 366 3.64 -11.59 12.47
N LYS A 367 2.59 -11.87 13.24
CA LYS A 367 1.30 -12.26 12.71
C LYS A 367 0.24 -11.41 13.37
N SER A 368 -0.69 -10.90 12.57
CA SER A 368 -1.90 -10.25 13.06
C SER A 368 -3.12 -10.75 12.31
N SER A 369 -4.25 -10.80 12.97
CA SER A 369 -5.53 -11.10 12.34
C SER A 369 -6.60 -10.20 12.92
N LEU A 370 -7.44 -9.63 12.05
CA LEU A 370 -8.60 -8.85 12.44
C LEU A 370 -9.84 -9.55 11.91
N ARG A 371 -10.68 -10.03 12.81
CA ARG A 371 -11.95 -10.66 12.49
C ARG A 371 -13.08 -9.74 12.85
N SER A 372 -14.04 -9.59 11.97
CA SER A 372 -15.23 -8.79 12.24
C SER A 372 -16.51 -9.54 11.91
N LEU A 373 -17.53 -9.31 12.72
CA LEU A 373 -18.90 -9.70 12.48
C LEU A 373 -19.76 -8.45 12.57
N GLU A 374 -20.49 -8.16 11.49
CA GLU A 374 -21.40 -7.02 11.45
C GLU A 374 -22.81 -7.48 11.14
N TRP A 375 -23.77 -6.94 11.87
CA TRP A 375 -25.19 -7.07 11.58
C TRP A 375 -25.77 -5.71 11.29
N ILE A 376 -26.45 -5.55 10.16
CA ILE A 376 -27.03 -4.28 9.71
C ILE A 376 -28.47 -4.53 9.25
N THR A 377 -29.38 -3.77 9.80
CA THR A 377 -30.80 -3.77 9.35
C THR A 377 -31.16 -2.38 8.87
N ASN A 378 -31.68 -2.29 7.66
CA ASN A 378 -32.14 -1.06 7.03
C ASN A 378 -33.64 -1.14 6.76
N TYR A 379 -34.36 -0.12 7.22
CA TYR A 379 -35.76 0.12 6.88
C TYR A 379 -35.86 1.44 6.11
N SER A 380 -36.58 1.43 5.01
CA SER A 380 -36.93 2.67 4.30
C SER A 380 -38.41 2.65 3.89
N ASN A 381 -39.05 3.79 3.98
CA ASN A 381 -40.41 4.01 3.55
C ASN A 381 -40.60 5.41 2.96
N SER A 382 -41.34 5.50 1.87
CA SER A 382 -41.63 6.76 1.17
C SER A 382 -43.15 6.93 1.04
N TRP A 383 -43.70 8.04 1.57
CA TRP A 383 -45.12 8.39 1.42
C TRP A 383 -45.29 9.87 1.12
N GLY A 384 -45.98 10.18 0.04
CA GLY A 384 -46.08 11.55 -0.45
C GLY A 384 -44.69 12.15 -0.72
N ASN A 385 -44.41 13.29 -0.14
CA ASN A 385 -43.11 13.97 -0.23
C ASN A 385 -42.15 13.59 0.92
N ASN A 386 -42.55 12.67 1.80
CA ASN A 386 -41.76 12.28 2.95
C ASN A 386 -41.02 10.98 2.68
N ASN A 387 -39.76 10.91 3.15
CA ASN A 387 -38.96 9.71 3.05
C ASN A 387 -38.27 9.48 4.42
N ILE A 388 -38.48 8.29 4.97
CA ILE A 388 -37.86 7.86 6.21
C ILE A 388 -36.86 6.74 5.89
N LYS A 389 -35.63 6.85 6.44
CA LYS A 389 -34.60 5.80 6.40
C LYS A 389 -34.10 5.59 7.83
N VAL A 390 -34.19 4.38 8.31
CA VAL A 390 -33.71 3.97 9.65
C VAL A 390 -32.70 2.85 9.47
N MET A 391 -31.56 2.97 10.13
CA MET A 391 -30.53 1.94 10.17
C MET A 391 -30.28 1.54 11.61
N LEU A 392 -30.24 0.23 11.86
CA LEU A 392 -29.79 -0.37 13.09
C LEU A 392 -28.62 -1.30 12.76
N GLY A 393 -27.54 -1.21 13.55
CA GLY A 393 -26.37 -2.04 13.34
C GLY A 393 -25.69 -2.45 14.64
N TYR A 394 -25.05 -3.59 14.59
CA TYR A 394 -24.16 -4.08 15.62
C TYR A 394 -22.87 -4.59 14.94
N SER A 395 -21.71 -4.25 15.52
CA SER A 395 -20.43 -4.74 15.06
C SER A 395 -19.61 -5.30 16.22
N TYR A 396 -18.96 -6.40 15.96
CA TYR A 396 -18.01 -7.03 16.88
C TYR A 396 -16.70 -7.26 16.15
N GLU A 397 -15.58 -6.87 16.76
CA GLU A 397 -14.24 -7.11 16.25
C GLU A 397 -13.40 -7.85 17.28
N TYR A 398 -12.55 -8.73 16.77
CA TYR A 398 -11.53 -9.45 17.52
C TYR A 398 -10.19 -9.32 16.79
N ASN A 399 -9.16 -8.89 17.54
CA ASN A 399 -7.80 -8.61 17.02
C ASN A 399 -6.78 -9.49 17.73
#